data_bc5da9f65b99c2deb0a1cf3f9bcfb6fc
#
_entry.id   bc5da9f65b99c2deb0a1cf3f9bcfb6fc
#
_cell.length_a   1.000
_cell.length_b   1.000
_cell.length_c   1.000
_cell.angle_alpha   90.00
_cell.angle_beta   90.00
_cell.angle_gamma   90.00
#
_symmetry.space_group_name_H-M   'P 1'
#
loop_
_entity.id
_entity.type
_entity.pdbx_description
1 polymer ?
#
loop_
_entity_poly.entity_id
_entity_poly.type
_entity_poly.pdbx_seq_one_letter_code
_entity_poly.pdbx_strand_id
1 'polypeptide(L)'
;MKRRQGFTVTELMIAIVIIGVLATLAIPGFQSYIYKARLSEATTFLGEIKQRQESYRDEFGRYAKVSSSLTDFHPSTIPGSDPVAWSTTAEWSALGAAPDGPTRFSYCTIAGLAGVDSAPSGSNLDDDDHWFMARARGDLDEDGTTFDLEIYSQSNHIYNSATAKGGWE
;
A
#
# COMPACT_ATOMS: atom_id res chain seq x y z
N MET A 1 -18.07 41.82 -43.88
CA MET A 1 -18.64 40.82 -42.97
C MET A 1 -17.94 39.50 -43.21
N LYS A 2 -17.15 38.96 -42.22
CA LYS A 2 -16.57 37.61 -42.31
C LYS A 2 -17.69 36.60 -42.07
N ARG A 3 -18.00 35.75 -43.06
CA ARG A 3 -18.90 34.59 -42.91
C ARG A 3 -18.31 33.65 -41.87
N ARG A 4 -18.99 33.40 -40.78
CA ARG A 4 -18.69 32.32 -39.84
C ARG A 4 -19.12 31.02 -40.51
N GLN A 5 -18.18 30.18 -40.85
CA GLN A 5 -18.46 28.82 -41.33
C GLN A 5 -18.89 27.99 -40.13
N GLY A 6 -20.03 27.34 -40.17
CA GLY A 6 -20.52 26.42 -39.18
C GLY A 6 -19.96 25.02 -39.45
N PHE A 7 -19.84 24.21 -38.40
CA PHE A 7 -19.46 22.78 -38.49
C PHE A 7 -20.56 21.98 -39.19
N THR A 8 -20.15 21.03 -40.02
CA THR A 8 -21.06 20.08 -40.64
C THR A 8 -21.36 18.93 -39.66
N VAL A 9 -22.52 18.28 -39.81
CA VAL A 9 -22.89 17.08 -39.00
C VAL A 9 -21.86 15.97 -39.22
N THR A 10 -21.37 15.81 -40.45
CA THR A 10 -20.37 14.79 -40.82
C THR A 10 -19.05 15.00 -40.07
N GLU A 11 -18.56 16.23 -39.99
CA GLU A 11 -17.34 16.57 -39.26
C GLU A 11 -17.49 16.26 -37.75
N LEU A 12 -18.66 16.53 -37.18
CA LEU A 12 -18.93 16.18 -35.79
C LEU A 12 -18.95 14.66 -35.59
N MET A 13 -19.57 13.90 -36.50
CA MET A 13 -19.61 12.43 -36.44
C MET A 13 -18.21 11.82 -36.49
N ILE A 14 -17.34 12.33 -37.38
CA ILE A 14 -15.95 11.85 -37.47
C ILE A 14 -15.20 12.16 -36.18
N ALA A 15 -15.36 13.36 -35.64
CA ALA A 15 -14.69 13.76 -34.38
C ALA A 15 -15.07 12.86 -33.21
N ILE A 16 -16.37 12.55 -33.01
CA ILE A 16 -16.82 11.70 -31.90
C ILE A 16 -16.34 10.24 -32.05
N VAL A 17 -16.24 9.73 -33.30
CA VAL A 17 -15.70 8.39 -33.55
C VAL A 17 -14.22 8.32 -33.16
N ILE A 18 -13.42 9.32 -33.56
CA ILE A 18 -11.99 9.37 -33.21
C ILE A 18 -11.82 9.48 -31.70
N ILE A 19 -12.58 10.36 -31.02
CA ILE A 19 -12.53 10.48 -29.56
C ILE A 19 -12.93 9.17 -28.89
N GLY A 20 -13.96 8.49 -29.39
CA GLY A 20 -14.41 7.21 -28.86
C GLY A 20 -13.32 6.14 -28.93
N VAL A 21 -12.63 6.01 -30.06
CA VAL A 21 -11.51 5.07 -30.22
C VAL A 21 -10.34 5.42 -29.32
N LEU A 22 -9.98 6.69 -29.21
CA LEU A 22 -8.89 7.12 -28.32
C LEU A 22 -9.24 6.88 -26.85
N ALA A 23 -10.47 7.12 -26.44
CA ALA A 23 -10.93 6.90 -25.07
C ALA A 23 -10.83 5.42 -24.64
N THR A 24 -11.16 4.48 -25.53
CA THR A 24 -11.08 3.04 -25.22
C THR A 24 -9.65 2.57 -24.91
N LEU A 25 -8.66 3.21 -25.50
CA LEU A 25 -7.24 2.91 -25.24
C LEU A 25 -6.68 3.67 -24.03
N ALA A 26 -7.17 4.89 -23.80
CA ALA A 26 -6.64 5.77 -22.75
C ALA A 26 -7.12 5.38 -21.36
N ILE A 27 -8.38 4.95 -21.20
CA ILE A 27 -8.99 4.70 -19.89
C ILE A 27 -8.27 3.58 -19.11
N PRO A 28 -7.99 2.37 -19.67
CA PRO A 28 -7.29 1.31 -18.94
C PRO A 28 -5.87 1.73 -18.51
N GLY A 29 -5.15 2.45 -19.40
CA GLY A 29 -3.82 2.95 -19.09
C GLY A 29 -3.81 3.95 -17.94
N PHE A 30 -4.81 4.82 -17.87
CA PHE A 30 -4.95 5.80 -16.80
C PHE A 30 -5.28 5.16 -15.45
N GLN A 31 -6.14 4.14 -15.43
CA GLN A 31 -6.44 3.38 -14.21
C GLN A 31 -5.20 2.70 -13.63
N SER A 32 -4.41 2.01 -14.45
CA SER A 32 -3.16 1.41 -14.01
C SER A 32 -2.18 2.43 -13.42
N TYR A 33 -2.14 3.65 -13.98
CA TYR A 33 -1.31 4.72 -13.44
C TYR A 33 -1.79 5.20 -12.05
N ILE A 34 -3.10 5.33 -11.85
CA ILE A 34 -3.68 5.69 -10.55
C ILE A 34 -3.34 4.63 -9.49
N TYR A 35 -3.47 3.33 -9.81
CA TYR A 35 -3.13 2.26 -8.87
C TYR A 35 -1.66 2.30 -8.47
N LYS A 36 -0.75 2.51 -9.42
CA LYS A 36 0.68 2.68 -9.11
C LYS A 36 0.95 3.88 -8.21
N ALA A 37 0.24 4.99 -8.42
CA ALA A 37 0.35 6.16 -7.58
C ALA A 37 -0.16 5.89 -6.14
N ARG A 38 -1.26 5.16 -5.99
CA ARG A 38 -1.77 4.72 -4.69
C ARG A 38 -0.81 3.76 -3.98
N LEU A 39 -0.15 2.88 -4.73
CA LEU A 39 0.85 1.95 -4.18
C LEU A 39 2.04 2.67 -3.54
N SER A 40 2.39 3.87 -4.03
CA SER A 40 3.45 4.67 -3.44
C SER A 40 3.15 5.12 -2.00
N GLU A 41 1.87 5.27 -1.63
CA GLU A 41 1.44 5.53 -0.26
C GLU A 41 1.91 4.40 0.68
N ALA A 42 1.58 3.15 0.32
CA ALA A 42 1.95 1.98 1.12
C ALA A 42 3.47 1.81 1.22
N THR A 43 4.19 1.96 0.11
CA THR A 43 5.66 1.81 0.13
C THR A 43 6.34 2.89 0.93
N THR A 44 5.83 4.12 0.90
CA THR A 44 6.38 5.24 1.69
C THR A 44 6.16 4.99 3.18
N PHE A 45 4.95 4.62 3.59
CA PHE A 45 4.67 4.39 5.00
C PHE A 45 5.33 3.11 5.55
N LEU A 46 5.46 2.04 4.74
CA LEU A 46 6.28 0.88 5.12
C LEU A 46 7.76 1.27 5.34
N GLY A 47 8.29 2.17 4.51
CA GLY A 47 9.63 2.72 4.69
C GLY A 47 9.75 3.52 5.99
N GLU A 48 8.73 4.32 6.34
CA GLU A 48 8.68 5.03 7.62
C GLU A 48 8.62 4.05 8.79
N ILE A 49 7.74 3.05 8.74
CA ILE A 49 7.67 2.01 9.78
C ILE A 49 9.06 1.39 9.99
N LYS A 50 9.77 1.03 8.92
CA LYS A 50 11.12 0.49 9.03
C LYS A 50 12.07 1.45 9.73
N GLN A 51 12.09 2.71 9.34
CA GLN A 51 12.95 3.71 9.96
C GLN A 51 12.63 3.88 11.45
N ARG A 52 11.36 3.89 11.82
CA ARG A 52 10.93 3.98 13.23
C ARG A 52 11.30 2.73 14.02
N GLN A 53 11.18 1.55 13.42
CA GLN A 53 11.61 0.30 14.03
C GLN A 53 13.12 0.27 14.30
N GLU A 54 13.95 0.72 13.34
CA GLU A 54 15.40 0.82 13.56
C GLU A 54 15.72 1.83 14.66
N SER A 55 15.07 2.98 14.69
CA SER A 55 15.27 3.98 15.75
C SER A 55 14.86 3.43 17.12
N TYR A 56 13.76 2.65 17.17
CA TYR A 56 13.31 2.00 18.40
C TYR A 56 14.31 0.94 18.89
N ARG A 57 14.87 0.16 17.96
CA ARG A 57 15.94 -0.80 18.27
C ARG A 57 17.19 -0.14 18.82
N ASP A 58 17.60 1.00 18.25
CA ASP A 58 18.76 1.76 18.72
C ASP A 58 18.57 2.27 20.16
N GLU A 59 17.33 2.65 20.53
CA GLU A 59 17.02 3.16 21.86
C GLU A 59 16.77 2.04 22.89
N PHE A 60 16.02 0.99 22.50
CA PHE A 60 15.55 -0.05 23.44
C PHE A 60 16.24 -1.40 23.27
N GLY A 61 17.15 -1.56 22.31
CA GLY A 61 17.86 -2.81 22.02
C GLY A 61 17.01 -3.90 21.38
N ARG A 62 15.79 -3.59 20.98
CA ARG A 62 14.83 -4.53 20.36
C ARG A 62 13.84 -3.78 19.49
N TYR A 63 13.18 -4.47 18.55
CA TYR A 63 12.10 -3.90 17.76
C TYR A 63 10.79 -3.80 18.56
N ALA A 64 9.95 -2.82 18.19
CA ALA A 64 8.64 -2.61 18.80
C ALA A 64 7.63 -3.63 18.29
N LYS A 65 6.95 -4.32 19.23
CA LYS A 65 5.81 -5.19 18.91
C LYS A 65 4.53 -4.35 18.95
N VAL A 66 4.04 -3.92 17.78
CA VAL A 66 2.86 -3.06 17.66
C VAL A 66 1.59 -3.89 17.46
N SER A 67 1.62 -4.84 16.52
CA SER A 67 0.52 -5.76 16.26
C SER A 67 0.72 -7.09 16.98
N SER A 68 -0.38 -7.73 17.36
CA SER A 68 -0.35 -9.04 18.03
C SER A 68 -0.03 -10.19 17.05
N SER A 69 -0.36 -10.01 15.77
CA SER A 69 -0.16 -10.97 14.69
C SER A 69 -0.10 -10.30 13.32
N LEU A 70 0.25 -11.05 12.28
CA LEU A 70 0.22 -10.59 10.88
C LEU A 70 -1.19 -10.38 10.30
N THR A 71 -2.23 -10.68 11.07
CA THR A 71 -3.63 -10.43 10.71
C THR A 71 -4.26 -9.32 11.53
N ASP A 72 -3.51 -8.77 12.49
CA ASP A 72 -3.94 -7.66 13.35
C ASP A 72 -3.60 -6.34 12.67
N PHE A 73 -4.42 -5.99 11.68
CA PHE A 73 -4.25 -4.80 10.87
C PHE A 73 -4.87 -3.55 11.52
N HIS A 74 -4.23 -2.41 11.28
CA HIS A 74 -4.73 -1.10 11.64
C HIS A 74 -4.70 -0.14 10.42
N PRO A 75 -5.82 0.51 10.06
CA PRO A 75 -7.18 0.31 10.58
C PRO A 75 -7.67 -1.13 10.42
N SER A 76 -8.59 -1.59 11.30
CA SER A 76 -9.11 -2.96 11.27
C SER A 76 -10.00 -3.25 10.05
N THR A 77 -10.61 -2.22 9.49
CA THR A 77 -11.31 -2.30 8.20
C THR A 77 -10.29 -2.14 7.08
N ILE A 78 -10.13 -3.16 6.25
CA ILE A 78 -9.24 -3.05 5.08
C ILE A 78 -9.82 -2.00 4.13
N PRO A 79 -9.08 -0.92 3.84
CA PRO A 79 -9.55 0.11 2.93
C PRO A 79 -9.56 -0.38 1.48
N GLY A 80 -10.52 0.14 0.71
CA GLY A 80 -10.59 -0.02 -0.74
C GLY A 80 -10.04 1.21 -1.49
N SER A 81 -10.77 1.60 -2.53
CA SER A 81 -10.46 2.82 -3.30
C SER A 81 -10.60 4.10 -2.46
N ASP A 82 -11.50 4.07 -1.47
CA ASP A 82 -11.73 5.17 -0.55
C ASP A 82 -10.84 5.07 0.69
N PRO A 83 -10.16 6.17 1.09
CA PRO A 83 -9.28 6.15 2.24
C PRO A 83 -10.07 6.10 3.55
N VAL A 84 -9.56 5.34 4.52
CA VAL A 84 -10.11 5.22 5.88
C VAL A 84 -9.29 6.09 6.84
N ALA A 85 -9.97 6.74 7.78
CA ALA A 85 -9.31 7.58 8.78
C ALA A 85 -8.41 6.73 9.68
N TRP A 86 -7.19 7.24 9.91
CA TRP A 86 -6.25 6.66 10.87
C TRP A 86 -6.60 7.11 12.29
N SER A 87 -6.68 6.18 13.22
CA SER A 87 -6.78 6.46 14.67
C SER A 87 -5.55 5.90 15.35
N THR A 88 -4.68 6.75 15.88
CA THR A 88 -3.44 6.31 16.52
C THR A 88 -3.72 5.54 17.79
N THR A 89 -3.31 4.28 17.87
CA THR A 89 -3.35 3.48 19.10
C THR A 89 -2.11 3.73 19.96
N ALA A 90 -2.12 3.23 21.20
CA ALA A 90 -0.98 3.38 22.11
C ALA A 90 0.31 2.76 21.55
N GLU A 91 0.19 1.61 20.89
CA GLU A 91 1.30 0.86 20.29
C GLU A 91 1.90 1.60 19.08
N TRP A 92 1.06 2.11 18.17
CA TRP A 92 1.50 2.94 17.06
C TRP A 92 2.11 4.26 17.53
N SER A 93 1.55 4.84 18.60
CA SER A 93 2.13 6.05 19.24
C SER A 93 3.49 5.76 19.86
N ALA A 94 3.68 4.60 20.49
CA ALA A 94 4.95 4.19 21.08
C ALA A 94 6.04 3.97 20.01
N LEU A 95 5.68 3.44 18.84
CA LEU A 95 6.58 3.35 17.69
C LEU A 95 6.87 4.74 17.08
N GLY A 96 5.95 5.69 17.23
CA GLY A 96 6.03 7.02 16.63
C GLY A 96 5.78 7.02 15.13
N ALA A 97 5.02 6.04 14.62
CA ALA A 97 4.64 5.93 13.22
C ALA A 97 3.15 6.19 13.05
N ALA A 98 2.80 7.12 12.18
CA ALA A 98 1.42 7.41 11.79
C ALA A 98 1.41 8.05 10.39
N PRO A 99 0.50 7.65 9.50
CA PRO A 99 0.34 8.33 8.22
C PRO A 99 -0.18 9.76 8.43
N ASP A 100 0.15 10.67 7.50
CA ASP A 100 -0.22 12.08 7.58
C ASP A 100 -1.74 12.35 7.44
N GLY A 101 -2.55 11.32 7.18
CA GLY A 101 -3.98 11.44 6.99
C GLY A 101 -4.69 10.11 6.79
N PRO A 102 -5.89 10.13 6.21
CA PRO A 102 -6.60 8.91 5.86
C PRO A 102 -5.80 8.04 4.89
N THR A 103 -5.80 6.74 5.11
CA THR A 103 -5.00 5.77 4.36
C THR A 103 -5.87 4.80 3.55
N ARG A 104 -5.35 4.35 2.40
CA ARG A 104 -5.93 3.31 1.53
C ARG A 104 -5.40 1.92 1.83
N PHE A 105 -4.58 1.81 2.88
CA PHE A 105 -4.01 0.54 3.31
C PHE A 105 -4.18 0.38 4.81
N SER A 106 -4.34 -0.87 5.23
CA SER A 106 -4.18 -1.25 6.63
C SER A 106 -2.79 -1.82 6.84
N TYR A 107 -2.21 -1.52 7.99
CA TYR A 107 -0.84 -1.90 8.31
C TYR A 107 -0.79 -2.76 9.57
N CYS A 108 0.16 -3.67 9.61
CA CYS A 108 0.55 -4.36 10.83
C CYS A 108 2.07 -4.44 10.90
N THR A 109 2.62 -4.48 12.11
CA THR A 109 4.03 -4.76 12.33
C THR A 109 4.20 -5.60 13.58
N ILE A 110 4.86 -6.74 13.40
CA ILE A 110 5.21 -7.67 14.46
C ILE A 110 6.73 -7.70 14.62
N ALA A 111 7.17 -8.04 15.81
CA ALA A 111 8.59 -8.15 16.11
C ALA A 111 8.85 -9.34 17.02
N GLY A 112 10.03 -9.91 16.94
CA GLY A 112 10.49 -11.01 17.77
C GLY A 112 11.89 -10.77 18.33
N LEU A 113 12.15 -11.43 19.46
CA LEU A 113 13.43 -11.44 20.15
C LEU A 113 14.32 -12.55 19.62
N ALA A 114 15.59 -12.25 19.46
CA ALA A 114 16.64 -13.19 19.04
C ALA A 114 16.63 -14.47 19.87
N GLY A 115 16.54 -15.64 19.22
CA GLY A 115 16.58 -16.95 19.86
C GLY A 115 15.40 -17.29 20.79
N VAL A 116 14.35 -16.45 20.82
CA VAL A 116 13.15 -16.62 21.66
C VAL A 116 11.88 -16.75 20.83
N ASP A 117 11.66 -15.81 19.92
CA ASP A 117 10.47 -15.77 19.08
C ASP A 117 10.79 -16.24 17.68
N SER A 118 10.08 -17.27 17.20
CA SER A 118 10.26 -17.77 15.83
C SER A 118 9.69 -16.79 14.81
N ALA A 119 10.43 -16.57 13.74
CA ALA A 119 9.97 -15.76 12.61
C ALA A 119 8.77 -16.39 11.89
N PRO A 120 7.92 -15.59 11.25
CA PRO A 120 6.77 -16.11 10.51
C PRO A 120 7.19 -17.10 9.43
N SER A 121 6.44 -18.20 9.30
CA SER A 121 6.70 -19.21 8.27
C SER A 121 6.69 -18.58 6.87
N GLY A 122 7.71 -18.89 6.08
CA GLY A 122 7.86 -18.35 4.72
C GLY A 122 8.54 -16.98 4.66
N SER A 123 8.85 -16.34 5.79
CA SER A 123 9.79 -15.21 5.82
C SER A 123 11.22 -15.75 5.75
N ASN A 124 12.12 -15.00 5.12
CA ASN A 124 13.56 -15.30 5.13
C ASN A 124 14.26 -14.56 6.29
N LEU A 125 13.58 -14.43 7.44
CA LEU A 125 14.13 -13.81 8.63
C LEU A 125 14.96 -14.82 9.41
N ASP A 126 16.10 -14.36 9.94
CA ASP A 126 16.95 -15.13 10.83
C ASP A 126 16.46 -14.96 12.27
N ASP A 127 16.14 -16.07 12.94
CA ASP A 127 15.66 -16.10 14.32
C ASP A 127 16.78 -15.87 15.35
N ASP A 128 18.04 -16.01 14.94
CA ASP A 128 19.20 -15.78 15.80
C ASP A 128 19.47 -14.29 16.07
N ASP A 129 18.83 -13.39 15.32
CA ASP A 129 18.87 -11.93 15.56
C ASP A 129 17.45 -11.39 15.87
N HIS A 130 17.38 -10.20 16.46
CA HIS A 130 16.11 -9.48 16.59
C HIS A 130 15.54 -9.17 15.22
N TRP A 131 14.26 -9.44 15.04
CA TRP A 131 13.60 -9.26 13.77
C TRP A 131 12.29 -8.50 13.89
N PHE A 132 11.89 -7.85 12.83
CA PHE A 132 10.52 -7.37 12.63
C PHE A 132 10.07 -7.66 11.19
N MET A 133 8.78 -7.73 11.03
CA MET A 133 8.08 -7.78 9.75
C MET A 133 6.93 -6.77 9.80
N ALA A 134 6.83 -5.93 8.78
CA ALA A 134 5.67 -5.06 8.59
C ALA A 134 4.99 -5.39 7.27
N ARG A 135 3.67 -5.27 7.27
CA ARG A 135 2.81 -5.58 6.13
C ARG A 135 1.81 -4.45 5.93
N ALA A 136 1.59 -4.09 4.67
CA ALA A 136 0.50 -3.23 4.22
C ALA A 136 -0.48 -4.08 3.41
N ARG A 137 -1.77 -3.95 3.67
CA ARG A 137 -2.85 -4.65 2.97
C ARG A 137 -3.86 -3.67 2.41
N GLY A 138 -4.26 -3.85 1.16
CA GLY A 138 -5.27 -3.04 0.49
C GLY A 138 -6.06 -3.84 -0.54
N ASP A 139 -7.22 -3.30 -0.91
CA ASP A 139 -8.10 -3.77 -1.98
C ASP A 139 -8.46 -2.53 -2.82
N LEU A 140 -7.58 -2.16 -3.76
CA LEU A 140 -7.68 -0.87 -4.45
C LEU A 140 -8.72 -0.84 -5.57
N ASP A 141 -9.12 -1.98 -6.08
CA ASP A 141 -10.13 -2.13 -7.16
C ASP A 141 -11.49 -2.64 -6.64
N GLU A 142 -11.57 -2.92 -5.33
CA GLU A 142 -12.79 -3.34 -4.62
C GLU A 142 -13.41 -4.64 -5.19
N ASP A 143 -12.56 -5.53 -5.68
CA ASP A 143 -13.00 -6.85 -6.16
C ASP A 143 -13.11 -7.89 -5.03
N GLY A 144 -12.72 -7.53 -3.80
CA GLY A 144 -12.69 -8.38 -2.63
C GLY A 144 -11.39 -9.19 -2.51
N THR A 145 -10.45 -9.01 -3.43
CA THR A 145 -9.13 -9.64 -3.38
C THR A 145 -8.11 -8.64 -2.85
N THR A 146 -7.57 -8.91 -1.67
CA THR A 146 -6.56 -8.05 -1.08
C THR A 146 -5.16 -8.42 -1.55
N PHE A 147 -4.28 -7.43 -1.68
CA PHE A 147 -2.85 -7.68 -1.87
C PHE A 147 -2.04 -7.17 -0.68
N ASP A 148 -0.90 -7.79 -0.46
CA ASP A 148 -0.01 -7.47 0.64
C ASP A 148 1.34 -7.00 0.12
N LEU A 149 1.86 -5.91 0.72
CA LEU A 149 3.25 -5.49 0.61
C LEU A 149 3.95 -5.76 1.93
N GLU A 150 5.16 -6.28 1.89
CA GLU A 150 5.89 -6.71 3.07
C GLU A 150 7.31 -6.11 3.09
N ILE A 151 7.75 -5.71 4.28
CA ILE A 151 9.11 -5.28 4.54
C ILE A 151 9.65 -5.96 5.80
N TYR A 152 10.93 -6.27 5.79
CA TYR A 152 11.60 -7.01 6.84
C TYR A 152 12.79 -6.22 7.41
N SER A 153 13.15 -6.50 8.67
CA SER A 153 14.34 -5.91 9.30
C SER A 153 15.61 -6.19 8.50
N GLN A 154 15.76 -7.42 8.01
CA GLN A 154 16.97 -7.93 7.37
C GLN A 154 16.99 -7.71 5.85
N SER A 155 16.03 -6.99 5.27
CA SER A 155 15.95 -6.70 3.85
C SER A 155 15.52 -5.27 3.59
N ASN A 156 16.14 -4.63 2.59
CA ASN A 156 15.71 -3.30 2.12
C ASN A 156 14.71 -3.37 0.95
N HIS A 157 14.30 -4.58 0.57
CA HIS A 157 13.30 -4.80 -0.45
C HIS A 157 11.90 -4.82 0.15
N ILE A 158 10.96 -4.19 -0.56
CA ILE A 158 9.52 -4.38 -0.32
C ILE A 158 9.06 -5.50 -1.25
N TYR A 159 8.55 -6.56 -0.63
CA TYR A 159 8.04 -7.73 -1.32
C TYR A 159 6.55 -7.58 -1.54
N ASN A 160 6.08 -7.99 -2.72
CA ASN A 160 4.66 -8.17 -2.98
C ASN A 160 4.35 -9.65 -2.75
N SER A 161 3.37 -9.98 -1.93
CA SER A 161 2.98 -11.37 -1.70
C SER A 161 2.49 -11.96 -3.02
N ALA A 162 3.11 -13.07 -3.44
CA ALA A 162 2.90 -13.69 -4.75
C ALA A 162 1.47 -14.24 -5.00
N THR A 163 0.58 -14.13 -4.03
CA THR A 163 -0.84 -14.47 -4.14
C THR A 163 -1.68 -13.36 -4.76
N ALA A 164 -1.12 -12.18 -4.93
CA ALA A 164 -1.86 -11.02 -5.39
C ALA A 164 -1.58 -10.73 -6.88
N LYS A 165 -2.09 -11.56 -7.76
CA LYS A 165 -2.43 -11.15 -9.12
C LYS A 165 -3.86 -10.57 -9.19
N GLY A 166 -4.41 -10.15 -8.12
CA GLY A 166 -5.69 -9.48 -8.02
C GLY A 166 -5.52 -8.25 -7.16
N GLY A 167 -6.19 -7.18 -7.48
CA GLY A 167 -6.28 -6.02 -6.63
C GLY A 167 -5.59 -4.77 -7.17
N TRP A 168 -4.97 -4.84 -8.37
CA TRP A 168 -4.41 -3.64 -9.01
C TRP A 168 -4.04 -3.79 -10.51
N GLU A 169 -4.44 -4.86 -11.18
CA GLU A 169 -4.25 -5.01 -12.64
C GLU A 169 -5.42 -4.48 -13.45
#